data_03d984e427f2fed2588db69c4fe9b3bc
#
_entry.id   03d984e427f2fed2588db69c4fe9b3bc
#
_cell.length_a   1.000
_cell.length_b   1.000
_cell.length_c   1.000
_cell.angle_alpha   90.00
_cell.angle_beta   90.00
_cell.angle_gamma   90.00
#
_symmetry.space_group_name_H-M   'P 1'
#
loop_
_entity.id
_entity.type
_entity.pdbx_description
1 polymer ?
#
loop_
_entity_poly.entity_id
_entity_poly.type
_entity_poly.pdbx_seq_one_letter_code
_entity_poly.pdbx_strand_id
1 'polypeptide(L)'
;MEKRKIQLQQAKQRQRERDRSAGLVLYQAKLPRDLARRLKAGMKNPGFRALFDEFLEAELIDLADFPQLRQLCWNLKTEFLTRNDAFALYERNWRFIDQSELTATERTLIEQLKDQLGSGVVNA
;
A
#
# COMPACT_ATOMS: atom_id res chain seq x y z
N MET A 1 -5.39 27.41 -32.67
CA MET A 1 -4.71 26.29 -31.99
C MET A 1 -4.59 26.48 -30.47
N GLU A 2 -4.36 27.69 -30.00
CA GLU A 2 -4.31 28.00 -28.56
C GLU A 2 -5.64 27.78 -27.86
N LYS A 3 -6.76 28.09 -28.51
CA LYS A 3 -8.10 27.85 -27.96
C LYS A 3 -8.35 26.39 -27.65
N ARG A 4 -7.85 25.45 -28.48
CA ARG A 4 -7.98 24.00 -28.24
C ARG A 4 -7.19 23.57 -27.01
N LYS A 5 -5.96 24.07 -26.84
CA LYS A 5 -5.14 23.77 -25.67
C LYS A 5 -5.78 24.22 -24.39
N ILE A 6 -6.32 25.44 -24.39
CA ILE A 6 -7.02 26.02 -23.23
C ILE A 6 -8.26 25.20 -22.91
N GLN A 7 -9.05 24.82 -23.90
CA GLN A 7 -10.25 24.01 -23.70
C GLN A 7 -9.92 22.63 -23.15
N LEU A 8 -8.85 21.99 -23.65
CA LEU A 8 -8.39 20.68 -23.15
C LEU A 8 -7.91 20.79 -21.68
N GLN A 9 -7.16 21.84 -21.36
CA GLN A 9 -6.70 22.07 -19.98
C GLN A 9 -7.86 22.31 -19.04
N GLN A 10 -8.85 23.09 -19.45
CA GLN A 10 -10.05 23.36 -18.66
C GLN A 10 -10.89 22.09 -18.47
N ALA A 11 -11.00 21.26 -19.50
CA ALA A 11 -11.71 19.99 -19.40
C ALA A 11 -11.01 19.02 -18.42
N LYS A 12 -9.68 18.93 -18.49
CA LYS A 12 -8.89 18.12 -17.54
C LYS A 12 -9.02 18.62 -16.12
N GLN A 13 -8.99 19.94 -15.94
CA GLN A 13 -9.12 20.53 -14.61
C GLN A 13 -10.51 20.28 -14.02
N ARG A 14 -11.58 20.40 -14.83
CA ARG A 14 -12.93 20.08 -14.38
C ARG A 14 -13.07 18.61 -14.02
N GLN A 15 -12.44 17.73 -14.78
CA GLN A 15 -12.44 16.30 -14.47
C GLN A 15 -11.74 16.03 -13.15
N ARG A 16 -10.59 16.66 -12.91
CA ARG A 16 -9.86 16.53 -11.64
C ARG A 16 -10.68 17.00 -10.45
N GLU A 17 -11.42 18.09 -10.62
CA GLU A 17 -12.30 18.62 -9.56
C GLU A 17 -13.44 17.66 -9.27
N ARG A 18 -14.06 17.09 -10.31
CA ARG A 18 -15.11 16.08 -10.13
C ARG A 18 -14.59 14.83 -9.46
N ASP A 19 -13.40 14.36 -9.87
CA ASP A 19 -12.76 13.19 -9.26
C ASP A 19 -12.46 13.46 -7.79
N ARG A 20 -11.94 14.64 -7.47
CA ARG A 20 -11.64 15.04 -6.08
C ARG A 20 -12.91 15.06 -5.23
N SER A 21 -14.01 15.60 -5.77
CA SER A 21 -15.29 15.63 -5.08
C SER A 21 -15.85 14.23 -4.85
N ALA A 22 -15.56 13.29 -5.75
CA ALA A 22 -15.94 11.89 -5.60
C ALA A 22 -14.97 11.06 -4.76
N GLY A 23 -13.92 11.69 -4.19
CA GLY A 23 -12.90 11.00 -3.41
C GLY A 23 -11.89 10.21 -4.27
N LEU A 24 -11.80 10.54 -5.55
CA LEU A 24 -10.90 9.87 -6.49
C LEU A 24 -9.59 10.62 -6.64
N VAL A 25 -8.49 9.89 -6.74
CA VAL A 25 -7.15 10.45 -7.01
C VAL A 25 -6.56 9.76 -8.23
N LEU A 26 -5.83 10.54 -9.03
CA LEU A 26 -5.08 9.99 -10.14
C LEU A 26 -3.81 9.34 -9.61
N TYR A 27 -3.64 8.05 -9.90
CA TYR A 27 -2.42 7.32 -9.58
C TYR A 27 -1.70 6.94 -10.87
N GLN A 28 -0.41 7.24 -10.94
CA GLN A 28 0.43 6.91 -12.09
C GLN A 28 1.62 6.11 -11.63
N ALA A 29 1.92 5.03 -12.34
CA ALA A 29 3.06 4.18 -12.06
C ALA A 29 3.71 3.71 -13.36
N LYS A 30 5.01 3.50 -13.32
CA LYS A 30 5.74 2.89 -14.43
C LYS A 30 5.73 1.38 -14.24
N LEU A 31 5.13 0.67 -15.19
CA LEU A 31 5.00 -0.79 -15.15
C LEU A 31 5.56 -1.40 -16.43
N PRO A 32 5.99 -2.65 -16.40
CA PRO A 32 6.28 -3.38 -17.64
C PRO A 32 5.08 -3.31 -18.57
N ARG A 33 5.34 -3.17 -19.88
CA ARG A 33 4.28 -2.94 -20.88
C ARG A 33 3.17 -3.97 -20.82
N ASP A 34 3.53 -5.24 -20.72
CA ASP A 34 2.55 -6.33 -20.71
C ASP A 34 1.66 -6.27 -19.45
N LEU A 35 2.28 -6.04 -18.30
CA LEU A 35 1.55 -5.90 -17.03
C LEU A 35 0.59 -4.70 -17.08
N ALA A 36 1.06 -3.57 -17.62
CA ALA A 36 0.24 -2.36 -17.73
C ALA A 36 -0.99 -2.61 -18.61
N ARG A 37 -0.83 -3.32 -19.71
CA ARG A 37 -1.93 -3.66 -20.62
C ARG A 37 -2.98 -4.54 -19.94
N ARG A 38 -2.52 -5.57 -19.23
CA ARG A 38 -3.42 -6.48 -18.52
C ARG A 38 -4.14 -5.76 -17.38
N LEU A 39 -3.42 -4.95 -16.64
CA LEU A 39 -4.00 -4.20 -15.52
C LEU A 39 -5.06 -3.22 -16.02
N LYS A 40 -4.76 -2.50 -17.11
CA LYS A 40 -5.70 -1.57 -17.73
C LYS A 40 -7.00 -2.28 -18.13
N ALA A 41 -6.88 -3.45 -18.76
CA ALA A 41 -8.04 -4.24 -19.15
C ALA A 41 -8.82 -4.74 -17.92
N GLY A 42 -8.11 -5.22 -16.92
CA GLY A 42 -8.72 -5.71 -15.68
C GLY A 42 -9.46 -4.64 -14.91
N MET A 43 -8.90 -3.42 -14.83
CA MET A 43 -9.51 -2.33 -14.09
C MET A 43 -10.85 -1.85 -14.64
N LYS A 44 -11.19 -2.21 -15.88
CA LYS A 44 -12.50 -1.94 -16.45
C LYS A 44 -13.56 -2.93 -15.99
N ASN A 45 -13.16 -4.04 -15.41
CA ASN A 45 -14.06 -5.09 -14.95
C ASN A 45 -14.37 -4.90 -13.47
N PRO A 46 -15.64 -4.69 -13.07
CA PRO A 46 -15.98 -4.49 -11.65
C PRO A 46 -15.62 -5.66 -10.76
N GLY A 47 -15.74 -6.89 -11.25
CA GLY A 47 -15.34 -8.08 -10.49
C GLY A 47 -13.84 -8.12 -10.21
N PHE A 48 -13.04 -7.79 -11.20
CA PHE A 48 -11.58 -7.68 -11.01
C PHE A 48 -11.22 -6.59 -10.02
N ARG A 49 -11.86 -5.43 -10.12
CA ARG A 49 -11.59 -4.31 -9.20
C ARG A 49 -11.90 -4.69 -7.76
N ALA A 50 -12.99 -5.41 -7.53
CA ALA A 50 -13.35 -5.88 -6.19
C ALA A 50 -12.30 -6.86 -5.65
N LEU A 51 -11.83 -7.81 -6.46
CA LEU A 51 -10.78 -8.74 -6.08
C LEU A 51 -9.44 -8.04 -5.84
N PHE A 52 -9.12 -7.04 -6.66
CA PHE A 52 -7.90 -6.26 -6.51
C PHE A 52 -7.90 -5.46 -5.21
N ASP A 53 -9.02 -4.82 -4.90
CA ASP A 53 -9.20 -4.09 -3.65
C ASP A 53 -9.07 -5.01 -2.44
N GLU A 54 -9.73 -6.15 -2.48
CA GLU A 54 -9.68 -7.18 -1.44
C GLU A 54 -8.25 -7.70 -1.24
N PHE A 55 -7.52 -7.95 -2.34
CA PHE A 55 -6.13 -8.38 -2.29
C PHE A 55 -5.24 -7.33 -1.63
N LEU A 56 -5.38 -6.06 -2.01
CA LEU A 56 -4.60 -4.98 -1.43
C LEU A 56 -4.89 -4.84 0.07
N GLU A 57 -6.14 -4.95 0.47
CA GLU A 57 -6.55 -4.87 1.87
C GLU A 57 -5.91 -6.00 2.70
N ALA A 58 -5.86 -7.21 2.14
CA ALA A 58 -5.29 -8.37 2.82
C ALA A 58 -3.75 -8.34 2.87
N GLU A 59 -3.10 -7.83 1.82
CA GLU A 59 -1.64 -7.89 1.68
C GLU A 59 -0.92 -6.65 2.20
N LEU A 60 -1.61 -5.53 2.34
CA LEU A 60 -1.00 -4.29 2.82
C LEU A 60 -1.28 -4.08 4.31
N ILE A 61 -0.27 -3.56 4.99
CA ILE A 61 -0.32 -3.24 6.41
C ILE A 61 -0.30 -1.73 6.55
N ASP A 62 -1.29 -1.17 7.24
CA ASP A 62 -1.37 0.26 7.55
C ASP A 62 -0.46 0.56 8.73
N LEU A 63 0.60 1.32 8.51
CA LEU A 63 1.59 1.64 9.53
C LEU A 63 1.01 2.44 10.71
N ALA A 64 -0.12 3.13 10.50
CA ALA A 64 -0.77 3.89 11.57
C ALA A 64 -1.24 3.00 12.72
N ASP A 65 -1.52 1.73 12.45
CA ASP A 65 -2.01 0.78 13.46
C ASP A 65 -0.87 0.06 14.21
N PHE A 66 0.39 0.26 13.79
CA PHE A 66 1.54 -0.48 14.32
C PHE A 66 2.69 0.46 14.68
N PRO A 67 2.68 1.01 15.92
CA PRO A 67 3.64 2.05 16.32
C PRO A 67 5.11 1.66 16.20
N GLN A 68 5.47 0.42 16.57
CA GLN A 68 6.86 -0.02 16.48
C GLN A 68 7.31 -0.16 15.03
N LEU A 69 6.46 -0.74 14.18
CA LEU A 69 6.74 -0.86 12.75
C LEU A 69 6.87 0.53 12.10
N ARG A 70 6.01 1.46 12.50
CA ARG A 70 6.07 2.84 12.01
C ARG A 70 7.41 3.49 12.36
N GLN A 71 7.92 3.26 13.57
CA GLN A 71 9.22 3.77 13.96
C GLN A 71 10.35 3.20 13.11
N LEU A 72 10.27 1.92 12.75
CA LEU A 72 11.25 1.29 11.87
C LEU A 72 11.24 1.87 10.46
N CYS A 73 10.13 2.48 10.07
CA CYS A 73 9.93 3.08 8.75
C CYS A 73 10.12 4.60 8.75
N TRP A 74 10.79 5.17 9.75
CA TRP A 74 10.92 6.62 9.92
C TRP A 74 11.50 7.33 8.69
N ASN A 75 12.35 6.65 7.93
CA ASN A 75 13.01 7.20 6.75
C ASN A 75 12.28 6.86 5.44
N LEU A 76 11.19 6.13 5.53
CA LEU A 76 10.39 5.75 4.35
C LEU A 76 9.17 6.66 4.25
N LYS A 77 8.90 7.15 3.05
CA LYS A 77 7.73 7.99 2.78
C LYS A 77 6.56 7.11 2.31
N THR A 78 6.15 6.19 3.16
CA THR A 78 5.04 5.29 2.85
C THR A 78 4.10 5.17 4.05
N GLU A 79 2.82 4.99 3.76
CA GLU A 79 1.81 4.76 4.79
C GLU A 79 1.49 3.27 4.94
N PHE A 80 1.90 2.46 3.97
CA PHE A 80 1.61 1.04 3.91
C PHE A 80 2.86 0.24 3.59
N LEU A 81 2.90 -1.00 4.10
CA LEU A 81 3.93 -1.98 3.74
C LEU A 81 3.25 -3.28 3.34
N THR A 82 3.91 -4.04 2.45
CA THR A 82 3.50 -5.41 2.20
C THR A 82 3.83 -6.27 3.42
N ARG A 83 3.16 -7.40 3.56
CA ARG A 83 3.43 -8.34 4.67
C ARG A 83 4.88 -8.83 4.65
N ASN A 84 5.44 -9.11 3.47
CA ASN A 84 6.84 -9.52 3.33
C ASN A 84 7.81 -8.45 3.80
N ASP A 85 7.60 -7.20 3.42
CA ASP A 85 8.47 -6.09 3.81
C ASP A 85 8.37 -5.81 5.31
N ALA A 86 7.17 -5.88 5.87
CA ALA A 86 6.96 -5.71 7.31
C ALA A 86 7.70 -6.80 8.09
N PHE A 87 7.58 -8.05 7.67
CA PHE A 87 8.27 -9.15 8.32
C PHE A 87 9.78 -8.99 8.26
N ALA A 88 10.33 -8.60 7.11
CA ALA A 88 11.76 -8.37 6.95
C ALA A 88 12.27 -7.27 7.89
N LEU A 89 11.49 -6.19 8.07
CA LEU A 89 11.85 -5.11 8.98
C LEU A 89 11.82 -5.58 10.44
N TYR A 90 10.80 -6.31 10.86
CA TYR A 90 10.75 -6.85 12.21
C TYR A 90 11.91 -7.81 12.47
N GLU A 91 12.18 -8.71 11.54
CA GLU A 91 13.25 -9.70 11.69
C GLU A 91 14.61 -9.03 11.80
N ARG A 92 14.89 -8.06 10.92
CA ARG A 92 16.17 -7.34 10.90
C ARG A 92 16.41 -6.53 12.17
N ASN A 93 15.35 -5.94 12.72
CA ASN A 93 15.43 -5.00 13.82
C ASN A 93 14.91 -5.55 15.14
N TRP A 94 14.66 -6.86 15.21
CA TRP A 94 14.00 -7.47 16.37
C TRP A 94 14.68 -7.13 17.70
N ARG A 95 16.02 -7.15 17.72
CA ARG A 95 16.80 -6.84 18.91
C ARG A 95 16.65 -5.39 19.40
N PHE A 96 16.22 -4.49 18.50
CA PHE A 96 16.06 -3.06 18.82
C PHE A 96 14.61 -2.71 19.16
N ILE A 97 13.70 -3.66 19.07
CA ILE A 97 12.28 -3.44 19.36
C ILE A 97 12.05 -3.62 20.84
N ASP A 98 11.42 -2.62 21.47
CA ASP A 98 11.00 -2.73 22.86
C ASP A 98 9.73 -3.56 22.92
N GLN A 99 9.88 -4.82 23.32
CA GLN A 99 8.77 -5.76 23.36
C GLN A 99 7.71 -5.36 24.41
N SER A 100 8.08 -4.59 25.42
CA SER A 100 7.14 -4.09 26.42
C SER A 100 6.22 -3.01 25.86
N GLU A 101 6.65 -2.32 24.79
CA GLU A 101 5.88 -1.26 24.14
C GLU A 101 4.97 -1.80 23.02
N LEU A 102 5.04 -3.08 22.70
CA LEU A 102 4.19 -3.68 21.66
C LEU A 102 2.73 -3.70 22.11
N THR A 103 1.85 -3.17 21.25
CA THR A 103 0.40 -3.27 21.48
C THR A 103 -0.06 -4.71 21.20
N ALA A 104 -1.24 -5.05 21.70
CA ALA A 104 -1.84 -6.37 21.42
C ALA A 104 -2.05 -6.58 19.91
N THR A 105 -2.45 -5.54 19.19
CA THR A 105 -2.64 -5.56 17.74
C THR A 105 -1.33 -5.87 17.03
N GLU A 106 -0.25 -5.22 17.43
CA GLU A 106 1.06 -5.42 16.81
C GLU A 106 1.64 -6.80 17.13
N ARG A 107 1.46 -7.29 18.35
CA ARG A 107 1.86 -8.65 18.73
C ARG A 107 1.15 -9.69 17.88
N THR A 108 -0.14 -9.51 17.66
CA THR A 108 -0.94 -10.41 16.82
C THR A 108 -0.41 -10.40 15.39
N LEU A 109 -0.09 -9.23 14.84
CA LEU A 109 0.49 -9.13 13.50
C LEU A 109 1.81 -9.88 13.42
N ILE A 110 2.71 -9.69 14.38
CA ILE A 110 4.03 -10.35 14.41
C ILE A 110 3.87 -11.86 14.43
N GLU A 111 2.95 -12.37 15.25
CA GLU A 111 2.68 -13.82 15.30
C GLU A 111 2.16 -14.35 13.97
N GLN A 112 1.25 -13.62 13.33
CA GLN A 112 0.75 -13.99 12.00
C GLN A 112 1.85 -14.01 10.96
N LEU A 113 2.74 -13.01 10.97
CA LEU A 113 3.86 -12.95 10.03
C LEU A 113 4.86 -14.08 10.25
N LYS A 114 5.14 -14.43 11.49
CA LYS A 114 5.98 -15.59 11.83
C LYS A 114 5.42 -16.87 11.24
N ASP A 115 4.13 -17.10 11.43
CA ASP A 115 3.46 -18.31 10.97
C ASP A 115 3.43 -18.40 9.44
N GLN A 116 3.22 -17.27 8.78
CA GLN A 116 3.04 -17.22 7.32
C GLN A 116 4.37 -17.18 6.55
N LEU A 117 5.38 -16.49 7.08
CA LEU A 117 6.59 -16.16 6.34
C LEU A 117 7.88 -16.69 6.97
N GLY A 118 7.88 -16.87 8.28
CA GLY A 118 9.11 -17.18 9.03
C GLY A 118 9.22 -18.62 9.51
N SER A 119 8.34 -19.50 9.10
CA SER A 119 8.30 -20.90 9.60
C SER A 119 8.29 -20.95 11.14
N GLY A 120 7.68 -19.95 11.77
CA GLY A 120 7.59 -19.85 13.22
C GLY A 120 8.82 -19.27 13.91
N VAL A 121 9.84 -18.85 13.16
CA VAL A 121 11.09 -18.34 13.73
C VAL A 121 11.34 -16.91 13.27
N VAL A 122 11.44 -16.01 14.23
CA VAL A 122 12.00 -14.67 14.02
C VAL A 122 13.38 -14.66 14.67
N ASN A 123 14.40 -14.26 13.93
CA ASN A 123 15.75 -14.18 14.44
C ASN A 123 15.83 -13.11 15.53
N ALA A 124 16.05 -13.53 16.72
CA ALA A 124 16.22 -12.66 17.86
C ALA A 124 17.66 -12.21 18.00
#